data_ad78e4dc23dbdb4474ee25a815dc9064
#
_entry.id   ad78e4dc23dbdb4474ee25a815dc9064
#
_cell.length_a   1.000
_cell.length_b   1.000
_cell.length_c   1.000
_cell.angle_alpha   90.00
_cell.angle_beta   90.00
_cell.angle_gamma   90.00
#
_symmetry.space_group_name_H-M   'P 1'
#
loop_
_entity.id
_entity.type
_entity.pdbx_description
1 polymer ?
#
loop_
_entity_poly.entity_id
_entity_poly.type
_entity_poly.pdbx_seq_one_letter_code
_entity_poly.pdbx_strand_id
1 'polypeptide(L)'
;SKGLQADYIFIINNKKSRMGFPSKIQDAAILNLLLNNCDQYPYAEERRLFYVALTRAKKKAFLVTVNNQESEFAMELKGRYGNELKREQWECPLCGGKLLKKKGPYGEFFGCSNYKTTGCEDTIEI
;
A
#
# COMPACT_ATOMS: atom_id res chain seq x y z
N SER A 1 20.21 2.58 -3.71
CA SER A 1 20.11 2.07 -5.09
C SER A 1 19.81 3.18 -6.09
N LYS A 2 20.74 4.13 -6.25
CA LYS A 2 20.62 5.15 -7.28
C LYS A 2 20.68 4.48 -8.66
N GLY A 3 19.69 4.74 -9.52
CA GLY A 3 19.68 4.27 -10.92
C GLY A 3 19.01 2.92 -11.19
N LEU A 4 18.71 2.11 -10.19
CA LEU A 4 18.01 0.85 -10.39
C LEU A 4 16.52 1.09 -10.71
N GLN A 5 16.03 0.38 -11.70
CA GLN A 5 14.62 0.33 -12.09
C GLN A 5 14.16 -1.13 -12.09
N ALA A 6 12.88 -1.35 -11.82
CA ALA A 6 12.26 -2.66 -11.86
C ALA A 6 10.91 -2.59 -12.57
N ASP A 7 10.48 -3.72 -13.14
CA ASP A 7 9.16 -3.78 -13.79
C ASP A 7 8.04 -3.51 -12.79
N TYR A 8 8.19 -4.04 -11.59
CA TYR A 8 7.22 -3.92 -10.50
C TYR A 8 7.90 -3.45 -9.23
N ILE A 9 7.29 -2.50 -8.54
CA ILE A 9 7.74 -1.97 -7.25
C ILE A 9 6.63 -2.15 -6.23
N PHE A 10 6.97 -2.68 -5.06
CA PHE A 10 6.07 -2.81 -3.92
C PHE A 10 6.51 -1.85 -2.83
N ILE A 11 5.67 -0.88 -2.51
CA ILE A 11 5.89 0.05 -1.40
C ILE A 11 5.06 -0.48 -0.24
N ILE A 12 5.74 -1.09 0.71
CA ILE A 12 5.14 -1.74 1.87
C ILE A 12 5.01 -0.76 3.04
N ASN A 13 4.27 -1.17 4.07
CA ASN A 13 4.13 -0.43 5.34
C ASN A 13 3.47 0.95 5.21
N ASN A 14 2.66 1.17 4.16
CA ASN A 14 1.88 2.41 3.98
C ASN A 14 0.70 2.48 4.95
N LYS A 15 0.97 2.40 6.25
CA LYS A 15 -0.04 2.45 7.31
C LYS A 15 0.20 3.62 8.27
N LYS A 16 -0.88 4.14 8.83
CA LYS A 16 -0.85 5.18 9.85
C LYS A 16 -0.40 4.59 11.19
N SER A 17 0.90 4.50 11.40
CA SER A 17 1.50 4.02 12.66
C SER A 17 2.79 4.78 12.97
N ARG A 18 3.31 4.63 14.20
CA ARG A 18 4.57 5.27 14.61
C ARG A 18 5.75 4.84 13.72
N MET A 19 5.77 3.57 13.31
CA MET A 19 6.77 2.98 12.43
C MET A 19 6.20 2.71 11.02
N GLY A 20 5.19 3.47 10.60
CA GLY A 20 4.63 3.41 9.25
C GLY A 20 5.47 4.14 8.23
N PHE A 21 4.94 4.27 7.02
CA PHE A 21 5.54 5.11 6.00
C PHE A 21 4.50 6.14 5.55
N PRO A 22 4.64 7.45 5.88
CA PRO A 22 5.80 8.07 6.53
C PRO A 22 5.97 7.68 8.01
N SER A 23 7.22 7.66 8.46
CA SER A 23 7.56 7.42 9.87
C SER A 23 7.22 8.65 10.71
N LYS A 24 6.64 8.41 11.90
CA LYS A 24 6.39 9.47 12.89
C LYS A 24 7.50 9.56 13.95
N ILE A 25 8.59 8.85 13.75
CA ILE A 25 9.77 8.95 14.59
C ILE A 25 10.45 10.25 14.23
N GLN A 26 10.47 11.19 15.16
CA GLN A 26 11.22 12.44 15.00
C GLN A 26 12.71 12.14 15.13
N ASP A 27 13.50 12.71 14.24
CA ASP A 27 14.95 12.73 14.40
C ASP A 27 15.33 13.43 15.70
N ALA A 28 16.43 13.01 16.29
CA ALA A 28 16.92 13.63 17.52
C ALA A 28 17.11 15.14 17.29
N ALA A 29 16.67 15.96 18.24
CA ALA A 29 16.71 17.43 18.13
C ALA A 29 18.10 17.98 17.77
N ILE A 30 19.17 17.25 18.12
CA ILE A 30 20.56 17.60 17.81
C ILE A 30 20.85 17.49 16.30
N LEU A 31 20.22 16.55 15.58
CA LEU A 31 20.35 16.42 14.13
C LEU A 31 19.69 17.61 13.41
N ASN A 32 18.59 18.12 13.94
CA ASN A 32 17.89 19.29 13.39
C ASN A 32 18.70 20.58 13.52
N LEU A 33 19.63 20.65 14.48
CA LEU A 33 20.56 21.78 14.62
C LEU A 33 21.73 21.71 13.63
N LEU A 34 22.14 20.51 13.24
CA LEU A 34 23.27 20.29 12.32
C LEU A 34 22.86 20.25 10.85
N LEU A 35 21.64 19.79 10.58
CA LEU A 35 21.06 19.82 9.25
C LEU A 35 20.33 21.16 9.10
N ASN A 36 20.85 22.03 8.23
CA ASN A 36 20.11 23.22 7.80
C ASN A 36 18.76 22.76 7.23
N ASN A 37 17.71 22.80 8.07
CA ASN A 37 16.37 22.41 7.69
C ASN A 37 15.79 23.41 6.69
N CYS A 38 16.13 23.22 5.42
CA CYS A 38 15.52 23.93 4.30
C CYS A 38 14.13 23.40 3.96
N ASP A 39 13.74 22.25 4.49
CA ASP A 39 12.49 21.59 4.13
C ASP A 39 11.38 21.93 5.14
N GLN A 40 10.53 22.90 4.76
CA GLN A 40 9.39 23.36 5.55
C GLN A 40 8.16 22.42 5.50
N TYR A 41 8.26 21.29 4.80
CA TYR A 41 7.13 20.39 4.62
C TYR A 41 7.22 19.19 5.55
N PRO A 42 6.10 18.77 6.16
CA PRO A 42 6.06 17.54 6.95
C PRO A 42 6.51 16.34 6.11
N TYR A 43 7.41 15.53 6.69
CA TYR A 43 7.92 14.31 6.06
C TYR A 43 8.61 14.54 4.71
N ALA A 44 9.38 15.61 4.55
CA ALA A 44 10.00 15.98 3.27
C ALA A 44 10.92 14.88 2.72
N GLU A 45 11.75 14.29 3.56
CA GLU A 45 12.66 13.20 3.18
C GLU A 45 11.89 11.95 2.77
N GLU A 46 10.88 11.56 3.54
CA GLU A 46 10.05 10.41 3.21
C GLU A 46 9.24 10.65 1.93
N ARG A 47 8.80 11.89 1.67
CA ARG A 47 8.13 12.25 0.40
C ARG A 47 9.07 12.07 -0.79
N ARG A 48 10.33 12.51 -0.66
CA ARG A 48 11.34 12.28 -1.70
C ARG A 48 11.58 10.80 -1.94
N LEU A 49 11.70 10.02 -0.86
CA LEU A 49 11.88 8.58 -0.94
C LEU A 49 10.67 7.90 -1.61
N PHE A 50 9.47 8.31 -1.24
CA PHE A 50 8.22 7.81 -1.82
C PHE A 50 8.14 8.11 -3.31
N TYR A 51 8.42 9.35 -3.71
CA TYR A 51 8.47 9.74 -5.13
C TYR A 51 9.51 8.94 -5.90
N VAL A 52 10.72 8.81 -5.35
CA VAL A 52 11.78 8.02 -5.98
C VAL A 52 11.34 6.57 -6.14
N ALA A 53 10.71 5.98 -5.13
CA ALA A 53 10.22 4.60 -5.20
C ALA A 53 9.17 4.44 -6.32
N LEU A 54 8.19 5.33 -6.41
CA LEU A 54 7.18 5.31 -7.46
C LEU A 54 7.79 5.43 -8.86
N THR A 55 8.77 6.32 -9.04
CA THR A 55 9.41 6.56 -10.34
C THR A 55 10.40 5.47 -10.77
N ARG A 56 10.70 4.50 -9.90
CA ARG A 56 11.53 3.32 -10.26
C ARG A 56 10.75 2.22 -10.96
N ALA A 57 9.43 2.25 -10.93
CA ALA A 57 8.58 1.27 -11.59
C ALA A 57 8.52 1.52 -13.10
N LYS A 58 8.84 0.50 -13.91
CA LYS A 58 8.69 0.55 -15.37
C LYS A 58 7.27 0.23 -15.82
N LYS A 59 6.59 -0.68 -15.12
CA LYS A 59 5.23 -1.13 -15.47
C LYS A 59 4.21 -0.72 -14.42
N LYS A 60 4.38 -1.16 -13.16
CA LYS A 60 3.43 -0.89 -12.07
C LYS A 60 4.13 -0.67 -10.74
N ALA A 61 3.59 0.26 -9.94
CA ALA A 61 3.90 0.40 -8.53
C ALA A 61 2.69 -0.03 -7.70
N PHE A 62 2.93 -0.87 -6.69
CA PHE A 62 1.91 -1.35 -5.75
C PHE A 62 2.11 -0.72 -4.39
N LEU A 63 1.06 -0.09 -3.90
CA LEU A 63 1.00 0.46 -2.54
C LEU A 63 0.31 -0.54 -1.63
N VAL A 64 1.08 -1.17 -0.75
CA VAL A 64 0.56 -2.13 0.21
C VAL A 64 0.18 -1.39 1.49
N THR A 65 -1.09 -1.38 1.82
CA THR A 65 -1.65 -0.69 2.99
C THR A 65 -2.60 -1.59 3.76
N VAL A 66 -2.89 -1.23 5.00
CA VAL A 66 -3.88 -1.91 5.82
C VAL A 66 -5.22 -1.17 5.69
N ASN A 67 -6.31 -1.92 5.51
CA ASN A 67 -7.64 -1.35 5.39
C ASN A 67 -7.99 -0.50 6.62
N ASN A 68 -8.54 0.70 6.40
CA ASN A 68 -8.85 1.70 7.42
C ASN A 68 -7.65 2.25 8.22
N GLN A 69 -6.42 1.95 7.81
CA GLN A 69 -5.19 2.47 8.40
C GLN A 69 -4.22 2.99 7.33
N GLU A 70 -4.76 3.49 6.24
CA GLU A 70 -3.97 4.03 5.13
C GLU A 70 -3.08 5.17 5.62
N SER A 71 -1.84 5.23 5.11
CA SER A 71 -0.91 6.31 5.44
C SER A 71 -1.34 7.65 4.82
N GLU A 72 -0.77 8.73 5.30
CA GLU A 72 -1.02 10.08 4.77
C GLU A 72 -0.71 10.16 3.28
N PHE A 73 0.39 9.53 2.83
CA PHE A 73 0.77 9.50 1.41
C PHE A 73 -0.21 8.69 0.55
N ALA A 74 -0.68 7.55 1.07
CA ALA A 74 -1.68 6.75 0.38
C ALA A 74 -3.02 7.50 0.26
N MET A 75 -3.42 8.23 1.30
CA MET A 75 -4.63 9.06 1.28
C MET A 75 -4.51 10.24 0.32
N GLU A 76 -3.37 10.91 0.28
CA GLU A 76 -3.11 12.01 -0.67
C GLU A 76 -3.19 11.54 -2.13
N LEU A 77 -2.57 10.40 -2.43
CA LEU A 77 -2.67 9.82 -3.78
C LEU A 77 -4.10 9.44 -4.13
N LYS A 78 -4.81 8.82 -3.21
CA LYS A 78 -6.22 8.46 -3.40
C LYS A 78 -7.10 9.69 -3.63
N GLY A 79 -6.84 10.78 -2.92
CA GLY A 79 -7.58 12.04 -3.10
C GLY A 79 -7.32 12.72 -4.46
N ARG A 80 -6.07 12.68 -4.94
CA ARG A 80 -5.69 13.32 -6.21
C ARG A 80 -5.94 12.46 -7.44
N TYR A 81 -5.68 11.16 -7.34
CA TYR A 81 -5.64 10.22 -8.45
C TYR A 81 -6.55 9.01 -8.24
N GLY A 82 -7.57 9.11 -7.40
CA GLY A 82 -8.43 7.99 -7.00
C GLY A 82 -9.09 7.25 -8.17
N ASN A 83 -9.41 7.96 -9.26
CA ASN A 83 -9.99 7.39 -10.47
C ASN A 83 -8.96 6.60 -11.31
N GLU A 84 -7.67 6.90 -11.16
CA GLU A 84 -6.58 6.25 -11.88
C GLU A 84 -5.99 5.08 -11.09
N LEU A 85 -6.17 5.08 -9.75
CA LEU A 85 -5.71 4.02 -8.88
C LEU A 85 -6.62 2.80 -9.01
N LYS A 86 -6.05 1.72 -9.52
CA LYS A 86 -6.75 0.42 -9.56
C LYS A 86 -6.51 -0.32 -8.26
N ARG A 87 -7.57 -0.81 -7.63
CA ARG A 87 -7.44 -1.80 -6.57
C ARG A 87 -7.22 -3.15 -7.22
N GLU A 88 -6.15 -3.83 -6.87
CA GLU A 88 -5.99 -5.23 -7.24
C GLU A 88 -7.11 -6.00 -6.53
N GLN A 89 -7.99 -6.60 -7.32
CA GLN A 89 -8.98 -7.55 -6.84
C GLN A 89 -8.41 -8.93 -7.12
N TRP A 90 -8.38 -9.73 -6.11
CA TRP A 90 -7.92 -11.11 -6.27
C TRP A 90 -9.01 -11.89 -6.99
N GLU A 91 -8.63 -12.56 -8.06
CA GLU A 91 -9.53 -13.38 -8.86
C GLU A 91 -9.41 -14.83 -8.42
N CYS A 92 -10.54 -15.50 -8.39
CA CYS A 92 -10.60 -16.92 -8.08
C CYS A 92 -9.92 -17.73 -9.19
N PRO A 93 -8.91 -18.56 -8.86
CA PRO A 93 -8.19 -19.34 -9.86
C PRO A 93 -9.09 -20.38 -10.58
N LEU A 94 -10.18 -20.81 -9.98
CA LEU A 94 -11.08 -21.81 -10.55
C LEU A 94 -12.10 -21.22 -11.53
N CYS A 95 -12.68 -20.07 -11.24
CA CYS A 95 -13.80 -19.53 -12.03
C CYS A 95 -13.61 -18.09 -12.50
N GLY A 96 -12.49 -17.42 -12.17
CA GLY A 96 -12.25 -16.02 -12.48
C GLY A 96 -13.14 -15.03 -11.72
N GLY A 97 -13.97 -15.50 -10.79
CA GLY A 97 -14.78 -14.64 -9.93
C GLY A 97 -13.92 -13.86 -8.93
N LYS A 98 -14.50 -12.82 -8.33
CA LYS A 98 -13.77 -12.02 -7.31
C LYS A 98 -13.65 -12.77 -6.01
N LEU A 99 -12.47 -12.71 -5.39
CA LEU A 99 -12.27 -13.20 -4.02
C LEU A 99 -12.67 -12.10 -3.03
N LEU A 100 -13.60 -12.41 -2.15
CA LEU A 100 -14.13 -11.51 -1.13
C LEU A 100 -13.72 -11.99 0.25
N LYS A 101 -13.23 -11.07 1.08
CA LYS A 101 -12.92 -11.36 2.47
C LYS A 101 -14.20 -11.68 3.22
N LYS A 102 -14.26 -12.85 3.83
CA LYS A 102 -15.37 -13.35 4.64
C LYS A 102 -14.87 -13.74 6.02
N LYS A 103 -15.76 -13.76 7.00
CA LYS A 103 -15.48 -14.20 8.35
C LYS A 103 -16.17 -15.54 8.58
N GLY A 104 -15.39 -16.56 8.87
CA GLY A 104 -15.86 -17.89 9.22
C GLY A 104 -15.71 -18.18 10.71
N PRO A 105 -16.16 -19.36 11.15
CA PRO A 105 -16.06 -19.78 12.55
C PRO A 105 -14.60 -19.99 13.03
N TYR A 106 -13.68 -20.25 12.10
CA TYR A 106 -12.26 -20.50 12.40
C TYR A 106 -11.35 -19.33 12.07
N GLY A 107 -11.87 -18.21 11.57
CA GLY A 107 -11.09 -17.03 11.21
C GLY A 107 -11.59 -16.30 9.96
N GLU A 108 -10.77 -15.40 9.46
CA GLU A 108 -11.04 -14.67 8.23
C GLU A 108 -10.45 -15.43 7.03
N PHE A 109 -11.17 -15.47 5.92
CA PHE A 109 -10.76 -16.14 4.69
C PHE A 109 -11.23 -15.38 3.46
N PHE A 110 -10.60 -15.60 2.33
CA PHE A 110 -11.09 -15.13 1.04
C PHE A 110 -11.95 -16.22 0.39
N GLY A 111 -13.21 -15.93 0.14
CA GLY A 111 -14.13 -16.82 -0.55
C GLY A 111 -14.60 -16.24 -1.87
N CYS A 112 -14.83 -17.10 -2.85
CA CYS A 112 -15.28 -16.71 -4.17
C CYS A 112 -16.65 -16.02 -4.14
N SER A 113 -16.82 -14.95 -4.93
CA SER A 113 -18.11 -14.26 -5.11
C SER A 113 -19.15 -15.14 -5.79
N ASN A 114 -18.70 -16.06 -6.62
CA ASN A 114 -19.55 -16.94 -7.41
C ASN A 114 -20.02 -18.19 -6.64
N TYR A 115 -19.73 -18.29 -5.34
CA TYR A 115 -20.22 -19.40 -4.50
C TYR A 115 -21.73 -19.62 -4.61
N LYS A 116 -22.50 -18.51 -4.55
CA LYS A 116 -23.98 -18.58 -4.61
C LYS A 116 -24.54 -18.78 -6.02
N THR A 117 -23.79 -18.43 -7.05
CA THR A 117 -24.29 -18.43 -8.45
C THR A 117 -23.87 -19.68 -9.20
N THR A 118 -22.63 -20.11 -9.05
CA THR A 118 -22.07 -21.28 -9.78
C THR A 118 -21.60 -22.39 -8.85
N GLY A 119 -21.76 -22.24 -7.53
CA GLY A 119 -21.31 -23.23 -6.57
C GLY A 119 -19.78 -23.31 -6.43
N CYS A 120 -19.05 -22.27 -6.81
CA CYS A 120 -17.58 -22.26 -6.69
C CYS A 120 -17.16 -22.17 -5.22
N GLU A 121 -16.61 -23.25 -4.67
CA GLU A 121 -16.23 -23.37 -3.25
C GLU A 121 -14.76 -22.97 -2.97
N ASP A 122 -14.11 -22.32 -3.92
CA ASP A 122 -12.72 -21.92 -3.75
C ASP A 122 -12.55 -20.93 -2.60
N THR A 123 -11.65 -21.24 -1.68
CA THR A 123 -11.34 -20.44 -0.51
C THR A 123 -9.84 -20.37 -0.28
N ILE A 124 -9.34 -19.21 0.10
CA ILE A 124 -7.93 -18.99 0.47
C ILE A 124 -7.91 -18.56 1.94
N GLU A 125 -7.22 -19.32 2.78
CA GLU A 125 -6.99 -18.96 4.18
C GLU A 125 -6.01 -17.79 4.29
N ILE A 126 -6.20 -16.96 5.35
CA ILE A 126 -5.37 -15.77 5.58
C ILE A 126 -4.38 -16.05 6.70
#